data_104f17488391ce07ef7533e1fc1d4ac8
#
_entry.id   104f17488391ce07ef7533e1fc1d4ac8
#
_cell.length_a   1.000
_cell.length_b   1.000
_cell.length_c   1.000
_cell.angle_alpha   90.00
_cell.angle_beta   90.00
_cell.angle_gamma   90.00
#
_symmetry.space_group_name_H-M   'P 1'
#
loop_
_entity.id
_entity.type
_entity.pdbx_description
1 polymer ?
#
loop_
_entity_poly.entity_id
_entity_poly.type
_entity_poly.pdbx_seq_one_letter_code
_entity_poly.pdbx_strand_id
1 'polypeptide(L)'
;KARTNDKLVEELKFFDLDLTNYSKKEEILNLSKQRANTLVELRKSILDIKDAPKEFEEAGVKKFVKEDTNSILKEYLELLEKNKSSFSSPSELENITKPFIEAKGLKFPQLFQPIRIALTGGTQAPSVYDILFILDFAESNERISKALEKSFKNSWF
;
A
#
# COMPACT_ATOMS: atom_id res chain seq x y z
N LYS A 1 20.15 -3.78 -18.84
CA LYS A 1 19.19 -4.31 -19.77
C LYS A 1 17.98 -4.92 -19.09
N ALA A 2 16.81 -4.61 -19.61
CA ALA A 2 15.57 -5.08 -18.98
C ALA A 2 15.42 -6.59 -19.11
N ARG A 3 15.11 -7.26 -18.00
CA ARG A 3 14.79 -8.68 -17.99
C ARG A 3 13.29 -8.85 -18.08
N THR A 4 12.84 -9.97 -18.62
CA THR A 4 11.41 -10.28 -18.60
C THR A 4 10.98 -10.61 -17.17
N ASN A 5 9.70 -10.45 -16.88
CA ASN A 5 9.19 -10.80 -15.57
C ASN A 5 9.35 -12.29 -15.26
N ASP A 6 9.19 -13.15 -16.28
CA ASP A 6 9.41 -14.59 -16.08
C ASP A 6 10.82 -14.87 -15.60
N LYS A 7 11.80 -14.20 -16.19
CA LYS A 7 13.19 -14.37 -15.78
C LYS A 7 13.43 -13.84 -14.38
N LEU A 8 12.82 -12.71 -14.04
CA LEU A 8 12.93 -12.14 -12.69
C LEU A 8 12.33 -13.07 -11.65
N VAL A 9 11.19 -13.69 -11.93
CA VAL A 9 10.59 -14.66 -11.01
C VAL A 9 11.55 -15.80 -10.73
N GLU A 10 12.20 -16.33 -11.78
CA GLU A 10 13.18 -17.40 -11.63
C GLU A 10 14.39 -16.97 -10.81
N GLU A 11 14.93 -15.78 -11.09
CA GLU A 11 16.10 -15.29 -10.38
C GLU A 11 15.83 -14.96 -8.92
N LEU A 12 14.63 -14.44 -8.60
CA LEU A 12 14.28 -14.12 -7.24
C LEU A 12 14.19 -15.35 -6.33
N LYS A 13 13.98 -16.53 -6.90
CA LYS A 13 13.99 -17.76 -6.11
C LYS A 13 15.34 -17.99 -5.43
N PHE A 14 16.43 -17.52 -6.02
CA PHE A 14 17.76 -17.63 -5.42
C PHE A 14 17.95 -16.66 -4.25
N PHE A 15 17.02 -15.75 -4.07
CA PHE A 15 17.03 -14.77 -2.98
C PHE A 15 15.88 -15.01 -2.00
N ASP A 16 15.41 -16.24 -1.94
CA ASP A 16 14.34 -16.67 -1.00
C ASP A 16 13.01 -15.95 -1.25
N LEU A 17 12.68 -15.69 -2.51
CA LEU A 17 11.40 -15.10 -2.85
C LEU A 17 10.80 -15.84 -4.04
N ASP A 18 9.77 -16.61 -3.78
CA ASP A 18 9.07 -17.37 -4.83
C ASP A 18 7.73 -16.72 -5.13
N LEU A 19 7.63 -16.08 -6.29
CA LEU A 19 6.41 -15.43 -6.74
C LEU A 19 5.60 -16.29 -7.72
N THR A 20 6.02 -17.54 -7.95
CA THR A 20 5.40 -18.39 -8.97
C THR A 20 3.87 -18.42 -8.86
N ASN A 21 3.35 -18.56 -7.67
CA ASN A 21 1.91 -18.67 -7.44
C ASN A 21 1.26 -17.40 -6.94
N TYR A 22 2.00 -16.31 -6.93
CA TYR A 22 1.45 -15.03 -6.48
C TYR A 22 0.59 -14.42 -7.60
N SER A 23 -0.70 -14.21 -7.32
CA SER A 23 -1.64 -13.79 -8.34
C SER A 23 -1.33 -12.43 -8.96
N LYS A 24 -0.73 -11.53 -8.20
CA LYS A 24 -0.38 -10.19 -8.69
C LYS A 24 1.11 -10.05 -9.00
N LYS A 25 1.76 -11.16 -9.39
CA LYS A 25 3.20 -11.14 -9.64
C LYS A 25 3.63 -10.18 -10.74
N GLU A 26 2.84 -10.07 -11.82
CA GLU A 26 3.18 -9.14 -12.90
C GLU A 26 3.10 -7.70 -12.42
N GLU A 27 2.03 -7.38 -11.71
CA GLU A 27 1.79 -6.02 -11.23
C GLU A 27 2.84 -5.58 -10.21
N ILE A 28 3.14 -6.44 -9.24
CA ILE A 28 4.12 -6.09 -8.21
C ILE A 28 5.53 -5.99 -8.79
N LEU A 29 5.87 -6.84 -9.76
CA LEU A 29 7.16 -6.76 -10.44
C LEU A 29 7.27 -5.47 -11.25
N ASN A 30 6.25 -5.15 -12.04
CA ASN A 30 6.28 -3.94 -12.86
C ASN A 30 6.42 -2.69 -12.00
N LEU A 31 5.72 -2.64 -10.88
CA LEU A 31 5.80 -1.52 -9.97
C LEU A 31 7.17 -1.42 -9.28
N SER A 32 7.67 -2.55 -8.80
CA SER A 32 8.91 -2.59 -8.02
C SER A 32 10.16 -2.38 -8.87
N LYS A 33 10.14 -2.82 -10.13
CA LYS A 33 11.28 -2.63 -11.05
C LYS A 33 11.66 -1.16 -11.22
N GLN A 34 10.69 -0.29 -11.14
CA GLN A 34 10.93 1.15 -11.30
C GLN A 34 11.79 1.72 -10.18
N ARG A 35 11.88 1.04 -9.07
CA ARG A 35 12.55 1.52 -7.86
C ARG A 35 13.79 0.71 -7.49
N ALA A 36 14.20 -0.22 -8.33
CA ALA A 36 15.28 -1.14 -8.01
C ALA A 36 16.29 -1.23 -9.14
N ASN A 37 17.56 -1.26 -8.79
CA ASN A 37 18.67 -1.40 -9.73
C ASN A 37 19.33 -2.78 -9.64
N THR A 38 19.10 -3.51 -8.55
CA THR A 38 19.68 -4.83 -8.31
C THR A 38 18.57 -5.80 -7.90
N LEU A 39 18.87 -7.10 -7.95
CA LEU A 39 17.93 -8.12 -7.49
C LEU A 39 17.66 -8.02 -5.99
N VAL A 40 18.67 -7.62 -5.22
CA VAL A 40 18.50 -7.42 -3.78
C VAL A 40 17.52 -6.28 -3.51
N GLU A 41 17.67 -5.17 -4.24
CA GLU A 41 16.76 -4.03 -4.12
C GLU A 41 15.36 -4.39 -4.60
N LEU A 42 15.27 -5.15 -5.68
CA LEU A 42 13.97 -5.59 -6.20
C LEU A 42 13.24 -6.45 -5.18
N ARG A 43 13.93 -7.40 -4.57
CA ARG A 43 13.36 -8.24 -3.53
C ARG A 43 12.83 -7.39 -2.38
N LYS A 44 13.62 -6.43 -1.91
CA LYS A 44 13.19 -5.56 -0.82
C LYS A 44 11.94 -4.77 -1.19
N SER A 45 11.92 -4.18 -2.39
CA SER A 45 10.76 -3.40 -2.84
C SER A 45 9.50 -4.25 -2.91
N ILE A 46 9.62 -5.48 -3.39
CA ILE A 46 8.48 -6.39 -3.47
C ILE A 46 7.98 -6.75 -2.08
N LEU A 47 8.89 -7.08 -1.16
CA LEU A 47 8.51 -7.48 0.19
C LEU A 47 7.91 -6.32 0.99
N ASP A 48 8.36 -5.09 0.74
CA ASP A 48 7.80 -3.92 1.39
C ASP A 48 6.32 -3.74 1.07
N ILE A 49 5.87 -4.22 -0.08
CA ILE A 49 4.46 -4.16 -0.46
C ILE A 49 3.74 -5.46 -0.11
N LYS A 50 4.34 -6.60 -0.46
CA LYS A 50 3.71 -7.91 -0.34
C LYS A 50 3.43 -8.30 1.10
N ASP A 51 4.36 -8.04 2.00
CA ASP A 51 4.22 -8.42 3.40
C ASP A 51 3.67 -7.27 4.23
N ALA A 52 2.76 -7.59 5.16
CA ALA A 52 2.22 -6.59 6.07
C ALA A 52 3.33 -6.04 6.95
N PRO A 53 3.31 -4.73 7.26
CA PRO A 53 4.35 -4.14 8.09
C PRO A 53 4.26 -4.63 9.52
N LYS A 54 5.41 -4.87 10.12
CA LYS A 54 5.49 -5.25 11.54
C LYS A 54 5.58 -4.02 12.42
N GLU A 55 6.16 -2.95 11.88
CA GLU A 55 6.32 -1.69 12.58
C GLU A 55 5.99 -0.54 11.65
N PHE A 56 5.59 0.59 12.22
CA PHE A 56 5.31 1.80 11.46
C PHE A 56 6.43 2.81 11.67
N GLU A 57 6.80 3.51 10.60
CA GLU A 57 7.82 4.54 10.66
C GLU A 57 7.40 5.65 11.62
N GLU A 58 8.14 5.80 12.71
CA GLU A 58 7.79 6.73 13.78
C GLU A 58 7.67 8.18 13.30
N ALA A 59 8.65 8.63 12.51
CA ALA A 59 8.63 10.00 12.00
C ALA A 59 7.42 10.26 11.12
N GLY A 60 7.05 9.27 10.29
CA GLY A 60 5.87 9.40 9.44
C GLY A 60 4.58 9.46 10.22
N VAL A 61 4.46 8.60 11.24
CA VAL A 61 3.28 8.60 12.11
C VAL A 61 3.15 9.95 12.80
N LYS A 62 4.22 10.46 13.38
CA LYS A 62 4.20 11.76 14.06
C LYS A 62 3.82 12.89 13.13
N LYS A 63 4.28 12.84 11.88
CA LYS A 63 4.04 13.93 10.92
C LYS A 63 2.65 13.88 10.32
N PHE A 64 2.15 12.70 9.99
CA PHE A 64 0.95 12.57 9.18
C PHE A 64 -0.28 12.03 9.90
N VAL A 65 -0.12 11.34 11.03
CA VAL A 65 -1.27 10.82 11.77
C VAL A 65 -1.69 11.86 12.81
N LYS A 66 -2.90 12.39 12.64
CA LYS A 66 -3.45 13.46 13.48
C LYS A 66 -4.69 12.96 14.21
N GLU A 67 -5.32 13.83 14.97
CA GLU A 67 -6.51 13.47 15.76
C GLU A 67 -7.66 12.95 14.90
N ASP A 68 -7.84 13.53 13.73
CA ASP A 68 -8.94 13.17 12.83
C ASP A 68 -8.60 12.03 11.87
N THR A 69 -7.35 11.56 11.84
CA THR A 69 -6.91 10.54 10.91
C THR A 69 -7.71 9.25 11.06
N ASN A 70 -7.95 8.80 12.28
CA ASN A 70 -8.70 7.56 12.49
C ASN A 70 -10.12 7.64 11.91
N SER A 71 -10.80 8.76 12.09
CA SER A 71 -12.13 8.95 11.51
C SER A 71 -12.10 8.94 10.00
N ILE A 72 -11.12 9.64 9.43
CA ILE A 72 -10.95 9.71 7.98
C ILE A 72 -10.72 8.30 7.41
N LEU A 73 -9.83 7.54 8.01
CA LEU A 73 -9.52 6.20 7.53
C LEU A 73 -10.68 5.24 7.69
N LYS A 74 -11.46 5.36 8.76
CA LYS A 74 -12.65 4.54 8.94
C LYS A 74 -13.67 4.81 7.84
N GLU A 75 -13.90 6.08 7.53
CA GLU A 75 -14.82 6.45 6.46
C GLU A 75 -14.30 5.99 5.10
N TYR A 76 -12.99 6.07 4.89
CA TYR A 76 -12.39 5.59 3.66
C TYR A 76 -12.53 4.08 3.51
N LEU A 77 -12.37 3.33 4.59
CA LEU A 77 -12.59 1.87 4.57
C LEU A 77 -14.03 1.53 4.21
N GLU A 78 -14.99 2.31 4.73
CA GLU A 78 -16.40 2.10 4.36
C GLU A 78 -16.62 2.35 2.88
N LEU A 79 -15.96 3.39 2.35
CA LEU A 79 -16.03 3.69 0.92
C LEU A 79 -15.49 2.52 0.09
N LEU A 80 -14.33 1.99 0.48
CA LEU A 80 -13.72 0.86 -0.21
C LEU A 80 -14.61 -0.38 -0.15
N GLU A 81 -15.22 -0.63 1.00
CA GLU A 81 -16.10 -1.79 1.16
C GLU A 81 -17.31 -1.71 0.26
N LYS A 82 -17.87 -0.52 0.12
CA LYS A 82 -19.03 -0.30 -0.77
C LYS A 82 -18.65 -0.39 -2.24
N ASN A 83 -17.37 -0.28 -2.54
CA ASN A 83 -16.88 -0.23 -3.92
C ASN A 83 -15.82 -1.28 -4.19
N LYS A 84 -16.02 -2.51 -3.69
CA LYS A 84 -15.07 -3.60 -3.89
C LYS A 84 -14.76 -3.87 -5.35
N SER A 85 -15.73 -3.64 -6.23
CA SER A 85 -15.53 -3.83 -7.67
C SER A 85 -14.52 -2.84 -8.25
N SER A 86 -14.26 -1.73 -7.56
CA SER A 86 -13.28 -0.73 -8.01
C SER A 86 -11.83 -1.22 -7.84
N PHE A 87 -11.63 -2.33 -7.15
CA PHE A 87 -10.30 -2.95 -7.05
C PHE A 87 -9.89 -3.66 -8.34
N SER A 88 -10.61 -3.44 -9.42
CA SER A 88 -10.29 -3.99 -10.73
C SER A 88 -9.13 -3.25 -11.40
N SER A 89 -8.84 -2.02 -11.01
CA SER A 89 -7.72 -1.25 -11.55
C SER A 89 -7.40 -0.07 -10.63
N PRO A 90 -6.15 0.43 -10.68
CA PRO A 90 -5.81 1.64 -9.93
C PRO A 90 -6.67 2.85 -10.35
N SER A 91 -7.03 2.96 -11.64
CA SER A 91 -7.87 4.07 -12.12
C SER A 91 -9.24 4.06 -11.49
N GLU A 92 -9.84 2.88 -11.32
CA GLU A 92 -11.15 2.78 -10.69
C GLU A 92 -11.09 3.20 -9.22
N LEU A 93 -10.01 2.83 -8.52
CA LEU A 93 -9.81 3.24 -7.14
C LEU A 93 -9.66 4.75 -7.06
N GLU A 94 -8.94 5.35 -8.01
CA GLU A 94 -8.78 6.79 -8.05
C GLU A 94 -10.14 7.47 -8.26
N ASN A 95 -10.97 6.93 -9.12
CA ASN A 95 -12.29 7.49 -9.44
C ASN A 95 -13.20 7.58 -8.23
N ILE A 96 -13.12 6.64 -7.29
CA ILE A 96 -13.94 6.70 -6.08
C ILE A 96 -13.27 7.54 -4.98
N THR A 97 -11.95 7.67 -5.02
CA THR A 97 -11.21 8.36 -3.97
C THR A 97 -11.21 9.88 -4.13
N LYS A 98 -11.09 10.37 -5.36
CA LYS A 98 -11.07 11.82 -5.60
C LYS A 98 -12.30 12.54 -5.08
N PRO A 99 -13.53 12.06 -5.35
CA PRO A 99 -14.72 12.72 -4.78
C PRO A 99 -14.73 12.68 -3.26
N PHE A 100 -14.21 11.62 -2.65
CA PHE A 100 -14.13 11.49 -1.20
C PHE A 100 -13.23 12.60 -0.63
N ILE A 101 -12.05 12.79 -1.24
CA ILE A 101 -11.11 13.82 -0.82
C ILE A 101 -11.73 15.22 -0.95
N GLU A 102 -12.39 15.48 -2.06
CA GLU A 102 -13.03 16.76 -2.32
C GLU A 102 -14.17 17.03 -1.35
N ALA A 103 -15.00 16.04 -1.10
CA ALA A 103 -16.14 16.19 -0.20
C ALA A 103 -15.70 16.45 1.23
N LYS A 104 -14.55 15.91 1.63
CA LYS A 104 -14.00 16.09 2.98
C LYS A 104 -13.10 17.33 3.09
N GLY A 105 -12.78 17.97 1.98
CA GLY A 105 -11.86 19.11 1.98
C GLY A 105 -10.45 18.74 2.40
N LEU A 106 -10.02 17.52 2.09
CA LEU A 106 -8.70 17.03 2.48
C LEU A 106 -7.63 17.41 1.47
N LYS A 107 -6.39 17.47 1.95
CA LYS A 107 -5.21 17.51 1.08
C LYS A 107 -4.76 16.07 0.88
N PHE A 108 -4.13 15.78 -0.26
CA PHE A 108 -3.73 14.42 -0.57
C PHE A 108 -2.91 13.75 0.54
N PRO A 109 -1.89 14.41 1.13
CA PRO A 109 -1.11 13.75 2.18
C PRO A 109 -1.91 13.40 3.43
N GLN A 110 -3.00 14.11 3.71
CA GLN A 110 -3.83 13.82 4.87
C GLN A 110 -4.48 12.44 4.79
N LEU A 111 -4.72 11.95 3.58
CA LEU A 111 -5.28 10.63 3.36
C LEU A 111 -4.19 9.63 2.98
N PHE A 112 -3.36 9.98 1.99
CA PHE A 112 -2.44 9.01 1.39
C PHE A 112 -1.25 8.64 2.26
N GLN A 113 -0.69 9.57 3.03
CA GLN A 113 0.45 9.22 3.87
C GLN A 113 0.06 8.27 5.01
N PRO A 114 -1.04 8.51 5.74
CA PRO A 114 -1.47 7.51 6.71
C PRO A 114 -1.79 6.15 6.09
N ILE A 115 -2.38 6.13 4.90
CA ILE A 115 -2.66 4.86 4.23
C ILE A 115 -1.37 4.15 3.85
N ARG A 116 -0.38 4.87 3.30
CA ARG A 116 0.92 4.27 2.97
C ARG A 116 1.57 3.65 4.19
N ILE A 117 1.53 4.36 5.31
CA ILE A 117 2.09 3.84 6.56
C ILE A 117 1.36 2.57 6.98
N ALA A 118 0.03 2.58 6.92
CA ALA A 118 -0.77 1.41 7.28
C ALA A 118 -0.48 0.22 6.38
N LEU A 119 -0.31 0.45 5.09
CA LEU A 119 -0.13 -0.62 4.12
C LEU A 119 1.31 -1.15 4.07
N THR A 120 2.31 -0.27 4.19
CA THR A 120 3.71 -0.64 4.00
C THR A 120 4.63 -0.32 5.16
N GLY A 121 4.15 0.41 6.14
CA GLY A 121 4.95 0.81 7.31
C GLY A 121 5.67 2.13 7.17
N GLY A 122 5.77 2.70 5.96
CA GLY A 122 6.50 3.93 5.74
C GLY A 122 5.83 4.85 4.76
N THR A 123 6.45 6.02 4.56
CA THR A 123 5.92 7.05 3.66
C THR A 123 6.56 7.01 2.27
N GLN A 124 7.62 6.22 2.11
CA GLN A 124 8.36 6.09 0.85
C GLN A 124 7.85 4.88 0.07
N ALA A 125 6.67 4.98 -0.46
CA ALA A 125 6.04 3.89 -1.18
C ALA A 125 5.51 4.37 -2.52
N PRO A 126 5.23 3.45 -3.46
CA PRO A 126 4.59 3.81 -4.71
C PRO A 126 3.19 4.36 -4.50
N SER A 127 2.49 4.65 -5.57
CA SER A 127 1.12 5.17 -5.52
C SER A 127 0.22 4.29 -4.65
N VAL A 128 -0.58 4.92 -3.81
CA VAL A 128 -1.55 4.22 -2.96
C VAL A 128 -2.51 3.39 -3.80
N TYR A 129 -2.93 3.90 -4.94
CA TYR A 129 -3.86 3.17 -5.81
C TYR A 129 -3.25 1.87 -6.32
N ASP A 130 -1.97 1.90 -6.69
CA ASP A 130 -1.28 0.70 -7.14
C ASP A 130 -1.15 -0.32 -6.02
N ILE A 131 -0.81 0.14 -4.82
CA ILE A 131 -0.67 -0.75 -3.67
C ILE A 131 -2.00 -1.39 -3.30
N LEU A 132 -3.06 -0.60 -3.24
CA LEU A 132 -4.41 -1.11 -2.95
C LEU A 132 -4.82 -2.16 -3.97
N PHE A 133 -4.56 -1.89 -5.25
CA PHE A 133 -4.90 -2.82 -6.32
C PHE A 133 -4.14 -4.14 -6.18
N ILE A 134 -2.84 -4.08 -5.90
CA ILE A 134 -2.00 -5.27 -5.76
C ILE A 134 -2.43 -6.11 -4.55
N LEU A 135 -2.73 -5.46 -3.43
CA LEU A 135 -3.13 -6.16 -2.20
C LEU A 135 -4.57 -6.64 -2.23
N ASP A 136 -5.40 -6.02 -3.06
CA ASP A 136 -6.82 -6.26 -3.13
C ASP A 136 -7.54 -5.79 -1.86
N PHE A 137 -8.89 -5.86 -1.85
CA PHE A 137 -9.66 -5.29 -0.75
C PHE A 137 -9.40 -5.97 0.58
N ALA A 138 -9.44 -7.29 0.62
CA ALA A 138 -9.32 -8.02 1.89
C ALA A 138 -8.03 -7.71 2.65
N GLU A 139 -6.91 -7.77 1.95
CA GLU A 139 -5.61 -7.50 2.57
C GLU A 139 -5.46 -6.02 2.93
N SER A 140 -5.90 -5.12 2.05
CA SER A 140 -5.85 -3.68 2.31
C SER A 140 -6.68 -3.33 3.54
N ASN A 141 -7.90 -3.87 3.61
CA ASN A 141 -8.78 -3.63 4.74
C ASN A 141 -8.16 -4.12 6.06
N GLU A 142 -7.56 -5.30 6.04
CA GLU A 142 -6.95 -5.84 7.25
C GLU A 142 -5.79 -4.98 7.73
N ARG A 143 -4.92 -4.53 6.81
CA ARG A 143 -3.76 -3.71 7.20
C ARG A 143 -4.18 -2.35 7.75
N ILE A 144 -5.14 -1.71 7.13
CA ILE A 144 -5.63 -0.40 7.60
C ILE A 144 -6.34 -0.56 8.94
N SER A 145 -7.15 -1.61 9.09
CA SER A 145 -7.85 -1.88 10.35
C SER A 145 -6.88 -2.13 11.50
N LYS A 146 -5.81 -2.89 11.25
CA LYS A 146 -4.79 -3.15 12.26
C LYS A 146 -4.06 -1.88 12.67
N ALA A 147 -3.77 -1.00 11.72
CA ALA A 147 -3.14 0.27 12.03
C ALA A 147 -4.03 1.11 12.95
N LEU A 148 -5.32 1.14 12.66
CA LEU A 148 -6.27 1.88 13.48
C LEU A 148 -6.34 1.33 14.90
N GLU A 149 -6.27 0.02 15.06
CA GLU A 149 -6.36 -0.61 16.39
C GLU A 149 -5.08 -0.45 17.21
N LYS A 150 -3.92 -0.49 16.57
CA LYS A 150 -2.65 -0.55 17.28
C LYS A 150 -1.95 0.79 17.38
N SER A 151 -1.17 1.11 16.35
CA SER A 151 -0.22 2.20 16.43
C SER A 151 -0.80 3.59 16.26
N PHE A 152 -1.79 3.72 15.40
CA PHE A 152 -2.39 5.02 15.14
C PHE A 152 -3.14 5.54 16.35
N LYS A 153 -3.71 4.62 17.12
CA LYS A 153 -4.49 4.98 18.30
C LYS A 153 -3.63 5.49 19.44
N ASN A 154 -2.38 5.05 19.50
CA ASN A 154 -1.48 5.35 20.59
C ASN A 154 -0.43 6.41 20.26
N SER A 155 -0.37 6.85 19.02
CA SER A 155 0.74 7.69 18.56
C SER A 155 0.70 9.14 19.06
N TRP A 156 -0.44 9.61 19.56
CA TRP A 156 -0.56 10.98 20.05
C TRP A 156 -0.89 11.08 21.54
N PHE A 157 -0.73 10.00 22.26
CA PHE A 157 -0.96 10.02 23.74
C PHE A 157 0.36 10.03 24.49
#